data_fcfa093800b057b523d0b4867c56c481
#
_entry.id   fcfa093800b057b523d0b4867c56c481
#
_cell.length_a   1.000
_cell.length_b   1.000
_cell.length_c   1.000
_cell.angle_alpha   90.00
_cell.angle_beta   90.00
_cell.angle_gamma   90.00
#
_symmetry.space_group_name_H-M   'P 1'
#
loop_
_entity.id
_entity.type
_entity.pdbx_description
1 polymer ?
#
loop_
_entity_poly.entity_id
_entity_poly.type
_entity_poly.pdbx_seq_one_letter_code
_entity_poly.pdbx_strand_id
1 'polypeptide(L)'
;PVGKLTNIALALLKEPSIMDNIRIVWLGSNYPEPGEYNQEDDPTALQYILDSKVNFEIVLVRYDDPSGTDAVKAYLKDIKTIMPGLGPKIKKPVIGRDGDEYLNFGDYSVSLFEKIEEFDDGYDQGYNQARALFDMAAVAIIKNSSWAISTEIASPSLRKGKWIERTQNDRKIIIWHDFNKDEIMKNFYYT
;
A
#
# COMPACT_ATOMS: atom_id res chain seq x y z
N PRO A 1 7.40 -2.53 2.85
CA PRO A 1 6.43 -2.86 3.92
C PRO A 1 5.06 -2.25 3.60
N VAL A 2 3.99 -2.92 4.07
CA VAL A 2 2.60 -2.50 3.86
C VAL A 2 1.83 -2.48 5.20
N GLY A 3 2.51 -2.21 6.27
CA GLY A 3 2.02 -2.09 7.63
C GLY A 3 2.91 -1.14 8.43
N LYS A 4 2.73 -1.09 9.75
CA LYS A 4 3.57 -0.25 10.62
C LYS A 4 5.06 -0.59 10.48
N LEU A 5 5.90 0.41 10.70
CA LEU A 5 7.34 0.34 10.45
C LEU A 5 8.16 -0.20 11.62
N THR A 6 7.54 -0.68 12.70
CA THR A 6 8.22 -1.16 13.92
C THR A 6 9.35 -2.14 13.61
N ASN A 7 9.06 -3.20 12.85
CA ASN A 7 10.07 -4.23 12.55
C ASN A 7 11.23 -3.69 11.71
N ILE A 8 10.96 -2.76 10.82
CA ILE A 8 12.00 -2.10 9.99
C ILE A 8 12.88 -1.22 10.88
N ALA A 9 12.28 -0.37 11.73
CA ALA A 9 13.04 0.48 12.65
C ALA A 9 13.92 -0.36 13.60
N LEU A 10 13.39 -1.46 14.15
CA LEU A 10 14.16 -2.36 14.99
C LEU A 10 15.33 -3.03 14.25
N ALA A 11 15.12 -3.43 12.99
CA ALA A 11 16.20 -4.00 12.17
C ALA A 11 17.33 -2.97 11.93
N LEU A 12 16.96 -1.72 11.60
CA LEU A 12 17.93 -0.63 11.40
C LEU A 12 18.66 -0.24 12.69
N LEU A 13 17.98 -0.29 13.84
CA LEU A 13 18.60 -0.05 15.15
C LEU A 13 19.57 -1.17 15.52
N LYS A 14 19.20 -2.42 15.24
CA LYS A 14 20.02 -3.59 15.55
C LYS A 14 21.27 -3.71 14.67
N GLU A 15 21.12 -3.38 13.38
CA GLU A 15 22.18 -3.47 12.39
C GLU A 15 22.20 -2.24 11.48
N PRO A 16 22.75 -1.09 11.95
CA PRO A 16 22.74 0.16 11.18
C PRO A 16 23.46 0.09 9.82
N SER A 17 24.39 -0.85 9.65
CA SER A 17 25.16 -1.01 8.42
C SER A 17 24.30 -1.40 7.20
N ILE A 18 23.12 -1.97 7.44
CA ILE A 18 22.20 -2.32 6.33
C ILE A 18 21.60 -1.10 5.65
N MET A 19 21.58 0.08 6.30
CA MET A 19 20.96 1.29 5.76
C MET A 19 21.52 1.71 4.41
N ASP A 20 22.83 1.45 4.18
CA ASP A 20 23.50 1.81 2.94
C ASP A 20 23.21 0.84 1.78
N ASN A 21 22.63 -0.32 2.09
CA ASN A 21 22.45 -1.43 1.15
C ASN A 21 20.99 -1.75 0.85
N ILE A 22 20.05 -1.03 1.47
CA ILE A 22 18.60 -1.30 1.29
C ILE A 22 17.85 -0.05 0.83
N ARG A 23 16.73 -0.32 0.17
CA ARG A 23 15.71 0.65 -0.20
C ARG A 23 14.41 0.23 0.48
N ILE A 24 13.75 1.14 1.17
CA ILE A 24 12.48 0.90 1.83
C ILE A 24 11.39 1.61 1.04
N VAL A 25 10.50 0.84 0.43
CA VAL A 25 9.28 1.33 -0.22
C VAL A 25 8.11 0.97 0.69
N TRP A 26 7.49 1.95 1.31
CA TRP A 26 6.47 1.77 2.34
C TRP A 26 5.12 2.32 1.89
N LEU A 27 4.09 1.49 1.99
CA LEU A 27 2.72 1.95 1.87
C LEU A 27 2.27 2.56 3.20
N GLY A 28 1.87 3.82 3.16
CA GLY A 28 1.37 4.52 4.33
C GLY A 28 1.24 6.01 4.09
N SER A 29 0.66 6.69 5.05
CA SER A 29 0.56 8.14 5.07
C SER A 29 -0.44 8.76 4.09
N ASN A 30 -1.14 9.77 4.60
CA ASN A 30 -1.93 10.72 3.80
C ASN A 30 -1.17 12.02 3.50
N TYR A 31 0.16 12.04 3.69
CA TYR A 31 0.96 13.25 3.56
C TYR A 31 0.50 14.17 2.39
N PRO A 32 0.35 15.49 2.61
CA PRO A 32 0.71 16.22 3.84
C PRO A 32 -0.34 16.17 4.96
N GLU A 33 -1.48 15.51 4.73
CA GLU A 33 -2.54 15.36 5.71
C GLU A 33 -2.23 14.28 6.77
N PRO A 34 -2.76 14.37 7.99
CA PRO A 34 -2.64 13.35 9.02
C PRO A 34 -3.59 12.17 8.79
N GLY A 35 -3.54 11.16 9.67
CA GLY A 35 -4.64 10.21 9.86
C GLY A 35 -4.60 9.00 8.94
N GLU A 36 -3.44 8.39 8.73
CA GLU A 36 -3.34 7.13 8.00
C GLU A 36 -2.99 5.98 8.97
N TYR A 37 -3.65 4.83 8.78
CA TYR A 37 -3.60 3.67 9.66
C TYR A 37 -2.18 3.18 9.97
N ASN A 38 -1.36 2.91 8.95
CA ASN A 38 0.01 2.42 9.14
C ASN A 38 0.92 3.46 9.79
N GLN A 39 0.66 4.75 9.53
CA GLN A 39 1.36 5.87 10.12
C GLN A 39 1.03 5.99 11.61
N GLU A 40 -0.24 5.87 11.98
CA GLU A 40 -0.71 6.03 13.35
C GLU A 40 -0.38 4.84 14.25
N ASP A 41 -0.20 3.66 13.68
CA ASP A 41 0.10 2.43 14.41
C ASP A 41 1.49 2.44 15.08
N ASP A 42 2.49 3.11 14.47
CA ASP A 42 3.80 3.33 15.09
C ASP A 42 4.48 4.61 14.57
N PRO A 43 4.05 5.78 15.03
CA PRO A 43 4.64 7.06 14.63
C PRO A 43 6.09 7.23 15.09
N THR A 44 6.51 6.51 16.14
CA THR A 44 7.90 6.56 16.62
C THR A 44 8.84 5.85 15.67
N ALA A 45 8.46 4.68 15.17
CA ALA A 45 9.23 3.96 14.17
C ALA A 45 9.31 4.75 12.85
N LEU A 46 8.21 5.36 12.41
CA LEU A 46 8.21 6.22 11.23
C LEU A 46 9.15 7.41 11.42
N GLN A 47 9.08 8.13 12.56
CA GLN A 47 9.97 9.27 12.83
C GLN A 47 11.44 8.84 12.82
N TYR A 48 11.77 7.69 13.41
CA TYR A 48 13.15 7.17 13.37
C TYR A 48 13.65 6.97 11.93
N ILE A 49 12.82 6.40 11.06
CA ILE A 49 13.18 6.17 9.65
C ILE A 49 13.31 7.49 8.89
N LEU A 50 12.42 8.46 9.12
CA LEU A 50 12.49 9.81 8.54
C LEU A 50 13.80 10.54 8.90
N ASP A 51 14.33 10.29 10.10
CA ASP A 51 15.59 10.90 10.57
C ASP A 51 16.83 10.06 10.21
N SER A 52 16.65 8.82 9.79
CA SER A 52 17.76 7.93 9.41
C SER A 52 18.29 8.25 8.00
N LYS A 53 19.46 7.67 7.65
CA LYS A 53 20.05 7.82 6.31
C LYS A 53 19.55 6.79 5.28
N VAL A 54 18.68 5.86 5.66
CA VAL A 54 18.20 4.79 4.78
C VAL A 54 17.43 5.37 3.59
N ASN A 55 17.59 4.80 2.40
CA ASN A 55 16.77 5.19 1.25
C ASN A 55 15.30 4.84 1.52
N PHE A 56 14.47 5.87 1.71
CA PHE A 56 13.08 5.74 2.12
C PHE A 56 12.12 6.41 1.15
N GLU A 57 11.11 5.65 0.78
CA GLU A 57 10.07 6.06 -0.17
C GLU A 57 8.70 5.74 0.41
N ILE A 58 7.81 6.72 0.35
CA ILE A 58 6.42 6.60 0.83
C ILE A 58 5.48 6.48 -0.37
N VAL A 59 4.71 5.42 -0.40
CA VAL A 59 3.59 5.21 -1.33
C VAL A 59 2.35 5.74 -0.65
N LEU A 60 1.86 6.91 -1.08
CA LEU A 60 0.83 7.66 -0.38
C LEU A 60 -0.54 7.00 -0.50
N VAL A 61 -1.19 6.79 0.65
CA VAL A 61 -2.56 6.25 0.70
C VAL A 61 -3.57 7.29 0.22
N ARG A 62 -3.60 8.46 0.84
CA ARG A 62 -4.51 9.58 0.56
C ARG A 62 -5.95 9.13 0.37
N TYR A 63 -6.60 8.77 1.47
CA TYR A 63 -8.01 8.37 1.46
C TYR A 63 -8.90 9.39 0.75
N ASP A 64 -9.80 8.89 -0.10
CA ASP A 64 -10.74 9.69 -0.90
C ASP A 64 -10.10 10.71 -1.88
N ASP A 65 -8.81 10.62 -2.11
CA ASP A 65 -8.06 11.46 -3.04
C ASP A 65 -7.61 10.65 -4.27
N PRO A 66 -7.91 11.10 -5.49
CA PRO A 66 -7.54 10.38 -6.71
C PRO A 66 -6.04 10.27 -6.93
N SER A 67 -5.23 11.07 -6.22
CA SER A 67 -3.77 11.01 -6.30
C SER A 67 -3.14 9.93 -5.40
N GLY A 68 -3.92 9.33 -4.50
CA GLY A 68 -3.46 8.28 -3.60
C GLY A 68 -3.71 6.87 -4.11
N THR A 69 -3.21 5.89 -3.37
CA THR A 69 -3.44 4.46 -3.66
C THR A 69 -4.89 4.05 -3.45
N ASP A 70 -5.67 4.85 -2.73
CA ASP A 70 -7.12 4.66 -2.60
C ASP A 70 -7.85 4.67 -3.95
N ALA A 71 -7.29 5.35 -4.94
CA ALA A 71 -7.83 5.36 -6.31
C ALA A 71 -7.60 4.04 -7.08
N VAL A 72 -6.70 3.16 -6.61
CA VAL A 72 -6.43 1.86 -7.24
C VAL A 72 -7.45 0.85 -6.74
N LYS A 73 -8.61 0.78 -7.38
CA LYS A 73 -9.78 -0.01 -6.95
C LYS A 73 -10.05 -1.19 -7.88
N ALA A 74 -10.32 -2.35 -7.29
CA ALA A 74 -10.91 -3.49 -7.98
C ALA A 74 -12.43 -3.48 -7.74
N TYR A 75 -13.18 -3.67 -8.80
CA TYR A 75 -14.65 -3.73 -8.74
C TYR A 75 -15.12 -5.18 -8.66
N LEU A 76 -16.12 -5.45 -7.83
CA LEU A 76 -16.69 -6.79 -7.65
C LEU A 76 -17.11 -7.41 -9.00
N LYS A 77 -17.71 -6.62 -9.88
CA LYS A 77 -18.10 -7.07 -11.22
C LYS A 77 -16.91 -7.61 -12.02
N ASP A 78 -15.79 -6.90 -12.00
CA ASP A 78 -14.59 -7.30 -12.75
C ASP A 78 -13.93 -8.53 -12.11
N ILE A 79 -13.83 -8.54 -10.78
CA ILE A 79 -13.34 -9.69 -10.01
C ILE A 79 -14.14 -10.95 -10.34
N LYS A 80 -15.47 -10.89 -10.32
CA LYS A 80 -16.36 -12.04 -10.65
C LYS A 80 -16.26 -12.50 -12.10
N THR A 81 -15.94 -11.57 -13.01
CA THR A 81 -15.88 -11.88 -14.44
C THR A 81 -14.50 -12.41 -14.87
N ILE A 82 -13.43 -11.86 -14.29
CA ILE A 82 -12.07 -12.09 -14.75
C ILE A 82 -11.34 -13.13 -13.91
N MET A 83 -11.46 -13.06 -12.58
CA MET A 83 -10.62 -13.82 -11.66
C MET A 83 -10.92 -15.32 -11.50
N PRO A 84 -12.14 -15.86 -11.77
CA PRO A 84 -12.41 -17.28 -11.53
C PRO A 84 -11.37 -18.20 -12.17
N GLY A 85 -10.78 -19.08 -11.36
CA GLY A 85 -9.78 -20.05 -11.81
C GLY A 85 -8.40 -19.46 -12.14
N LEU A 86 -8.18 -18.15 -12.02
CA LEU A 86 -6.90 -17.50 -12.33
C LEU A 86 -5.94 -17.47 -11.13
N GLY A 87 -4.72 -17.03 -11.43
CA GLY A 87 -3.65 -16.84 -10.45
C GLY A 87 -2.99 -18.15 -10.01
N PRO A 88 -2.14 -18.09 -8.97
CA PRO A 88 -1.43 -19.25 -8.45
C PRO A 88 -2.35 -20.38 -8.06
N LYS A 89 -1.99 -21.63 -8.47
CA LYS A 89 -2.74 -22.85 -8.20
C LYS A 89 -1.93 -23.78 -7.31
N ILE A 90 -2.63 -24.49 -6.44
CA ILE A 90 -2.06 -25.43 -5.49
C ILE A 90 -2.72 -26.79 -5.61
N LYS A 91 -2.00 -27.86 -5.24
CA LYS A 91 -2.50 -29.25 -5.33
C LYS A 91 -3.38 -29.65 -4.14
N LYS A 92 -3.14 -29.03 -2.99
CA LYS A 92 -3.94 -29.27 -1.78
C LYS A 92 -4.66 -27.98 -1.42
N PRO A 93 -5.96 -28.00 -1.14
CA PRO A 93 -6.68 -26.80 -0.83
C PRO A 93 -6.11 -26.11 0.43
N VAL A 94 -6.22 -24.79 0.46
CA VAL A 94 -6.03 -23.98 1.66
C VAL A 94 -7.38 -23.49 2.13
N ILE A 95 -7.55 -23.40 3.44
CA ILE A 95 -8.75 -22.83 4.06
C ILE A 95 -8.62 -21.31 3.98
N GLY A 96 -9.58 -20.67 3.33
CA GLY A 96 -9.70 -19.22 3.25
C GLY A 96 -10.20 -18.60 4.57
N ARG A 97 -10.19 -17.29 4.64
CA ARG A 97 -10.68 -16.54 5.82
C ARG A 97 -12.17 -16.82 6.13
N ASP A 98 -12.93 -17.17 5.10
CA ASP A 98 -14.36 -17.53 5.18
C ASP A 98 -14.64 -18.95 5.67
N GLY A 99 -13.58 -19.77 5.81
CA GLY A 99 -13.68 -21.19 6.20
C GLY A 99 -13.84 -22.15 5.01
N ASP A 100 -13.97 -21.66 3.79
CA ASP A 100 -14.08 -22.48 2.59
C ASP A 100 -12.70 -22.88 2.05
N GLU A 101 -12.66 -23.93 1.21
CA GLU A 101 -11.43 -24.47 0.61
C GLU A 101 -11.19 -23.92 -0.79
N TYR A 102 -9.96 -23.47 -1.07
CA TYR A 102 -9.56 -22.90 -2.35
C TYR A 102 -8.33 -23.57 -2.93
N LEU A 103 -8.34 -23.79 -4.24
CA LEU A 103 -7.23 -24.35 -5.02
C LEU A 103 -6.47 -23.31 -5.86
N ASN A 104 -7.02 -22.11 -5.98
CA ASN A 104 -6.40 -21.00 -6.71
C ASN A 104 -6.73 -19.65 -6.08
N PHE A 105 -5.92 -18.65 -6.40
CA PHE A 105 -6.06 -17.31 -5.86
C PHE A 105 -7.32 -16.59 -6.37
N GLY A 106 -7.70 -16.83 -7.63
CA GLY A 106 -8.83 -16.14 -8.26
C GLY A 106 -10.16 -16.46 -7.59
N ASP A 107 -10.44 -17.74 -7.32
CA ASP A 107 -11.67 -18.17 -6.65
C ASP A 107 -11.72 -17.61 -5.21
N TYR A 108 -10.59 -17.61 -4.51
CA TYR A 108 -10.49 -16.98 -3.19
C TYR A 108 -10.74 -15.46 -3.25
N SER A 109 -10.21 -14.80 -4.27
CA SER A 109 -10.45 -13.37 -4.48
C SER A 109 -11.93 -13.05 -4.70
N VAL A 110 -12.64 -13.86 -5.49
CA VAL A 110 -14.09 -13.71 -5.69
C VAL A 110 -14.82 -13.76 -4.35
N SER A 111 -14.55 -14.79 -3.53
CA SER A 111 -15.16 -14.95 -2.22
C SER A 111 -14.89 -13.75 -1.29
N LEU A 112 -13.65 -13.25 -1.25
CA LEU A 112 -13.31 -12.09 -0.45
C LEU A 112 -14.09 -10.83 -0.85
N PHE A 113 -14.30 -10.62 -2.16
CA PHE A 113 -15.04 -9.46 -2.67
C PHE A 113 -16.55 -9.61 -2.53
N GLU A 114 -17.11 -10.81 -2.53
CA GLU A 114 -18.53 -11.04 -2.27
C GLU A 114 -18.94 -10.73 -0.83
N LYS A 115 -17.97 -10.74 0.11
CA LYS A 115 -18.20 -10.51 1.55
C LYS A 115 -17.81 -9.09 1.99
N ILE A 116 -17.77 -8.12 1.08
CA ILE A 116 -17.42 -6.72 1.35
C ILE A 116 -18.39 -6.02 2.32
N GLU A 117 -19.55 -6.57 2.62
CA GLU A 117 -20.50 -5.97 3.58
C GLU A 117 -19.91 -5.67 4.97
N GLU A 118 -18.78 -6.27 5.30
CA GLU A 118 -18.04 -6.04 6.57
C GLU A 118 -17.06 -4.86 6.54
N PHE A 119 -16.89 -4.19 5.41
CA PHE A 119 -15.94 -3.08 5.26
C PHE A 119 -16.68 -1.76 5.08
N ASP A 120 -16.82 -1.02 6.18
CA ASP A 120 -17.53 0.25 6.31
C ASP A 120 -16.68 1.46 5.82
N ASP A 121 -15.92 1.29 4.76
CA ASP A 121 -14.96 2.29 4.30
C ASP A 121 -15.47 3.12 3.11
N GLY A 122 -16.73 3.55 3.14
CA GLY A 122 -17.26 4.50 2.14
C GLY A 122 -17.42 3.94 0.73
N TYR A 123 -17.49 2.62 0.58
CA TYR A 123 -17.77 2.00 -0.70
C TYR A 123 -19.21 2.29 -1.14
N ASP A 124 -19.34 2.75 -2.38
CA ASP A 124 -20.65 2.95 -3.01
C ASP A 124 -21.43 1.61 -2.98
N GLN A 125 -22.42 1.53 -2.08
CA GLN A 125 -23.27 0.36 -1.87
C GLN A 125 -24.25 0.23 -3.04
N GLY A 126 -23.75 -0.20 -4.18
CA GLY A 126 -24.55 -0.39 -5.35
C GLY A 126 -23.92 -1.33 -6.35
N TYR A 127 -24.29 -1.20 -7.63
CA TYR A 127 -23.71 -1.97 -8.73
C TYR A 127 -22.19 -1.78 -8.92
N ASN A 128 -21.59 -0.83 -8.21
CA ASN A 128 -20.18 -0.46 -8.27
C ASN A 128 -19.40 -0.82 -7.00
N GLN A 129 -19.77 -1.89 -6.30
CA GLN A 129 -18.97 -2.34 -5.15
C GLN A 129 -17.51 -2.50 -5.56
N ALA A 130 -16.63 -1.77 -4.88
CA ALA A 130 -15.22 -1.74 -5.15
C ALA A 130 -14.41 -1.85 -3.85
N ARG A 131 -13.15 -2.27 -3.97
CA ARG A 131 -12.20 -2.27 -2.88
C ARG A 131 -10.89 -1.68 -3.34
N ALA A 132 -10.35 -0.74 -2.58
CA ALA A 132 -9.01 -0.24 -2.81
C ALA A 132 -7.97 -1.34 -2.54
N LEU A 133 -7.04 -1.50 -3.47
CA LEU A 133 -5.94 -2.45 -3.39
C LEU A 133 -4.66 -1.70 -3.01
N PHE A 134 -4.67 -1.06 -1.84
CA PHE A 134 -3.62 -0.16 -1.35
C PHE A 134 -2.21 -0.75 -1.52
N ASP A 135 -2.01 -1.95 -1.01
CA ASP A 135 -0.70 -2.62 -0.97
C ASP A 135 -0.16 -2.93 -2.37
N MET A 136 -1.06 -3.17 -3.32
CA MET A 136 -0.67 -3.51 -4.67
C MET A 136 0.02 -2.37 -5.38
N ALA A 137 -0.34 -1.12 -5.11
CA ALA A 137 0.32 0.04 -5.69
C ALA A 137 1.80 0.10 -5.29
N ALA A 138 2.14 -0.27 -4.05
CA ALA A 138 3.54 -0.35 -3.60
C ALA A 138 4.34 -1.43 -4.35
N VAL A 139 3.71 -2.56 -4.67
CA VAL A 139 4.34 -3.62 -5.49
C VAL A 139 4.44 -3.16 -6.94
N ALA A 140 3.42 -2.49 -7.46
CA ALA A 140 3.35 -2.03 -8.84
C ALA A 140 4.48 -1.06 -9.20
N ILE A 141 4.79 -0.08 -8.35
CA ILE A 141 5.89 0.86 -8.61
C ILE A 141 7.27 0.21 -8.53
N ILE A 142 7.43 -0.86 -7.76
CA ILE A 142 8.66 -1.67 -7.75
C ILE A 142 8.82 -2.41 -9.08
N LYS A 143 7.71 -2.91 -9.63
CA LYS A 143 7.68 -3.59 -10.92
C LYS A 143 7.89 -2.64 -12.09
N ASN A 144 7.22 -1.49 -12.06
CA ASN A 144 7.35 -0.45 -13.07
C ASN A 144 7.09 0.94 -12.45
N SER A 145 8.15 1.69 -12.23
CA SER A 145 8.09 3.02 -11.62
C SER A 145 7.35 4.07 -12.47
N SER A 146 7.14 3.82 -13.77
CA SER A 146 6.38 4.73 -14.64
C SER A 146 4.86 4.70 -14.38
N TRP A 147 4.39 3.82 -13.50
CA TRP A 147 2.98 3.72 -13.15
C TRP A 147 2.55 4.65 -12.01
N ALA A 148 3.44 5.52 -11.54
CA ALA A 148 3.13 6.60 -10.62
C ALA A 148 4.11 7.76 -10.81
N ILE A 149 3.77 8.91 -10.25
CA ILE A 149 4.67 10.05 -10.18
C ILE A 149 5.47 9.97 -8.87
N SER A 150 6.79 10.17 -8.96
CA SER A 150 7.64 10.31 -7.79
C SER A 150 8.08 11.77 -7.60
N THR A 151 8.01 12.24 -6.37
CA THR A 151 8.49 13.57 -5.99
C THR A 151 9.49 13.45 -4.84
N GLU A 152 10.67 14.04 -5.02
CA GLU A 152 11.64 14.15 -3.93
C GLU A 152 11.30 15.34 -3.04
N ILE A 153 11.22 15.12 -1.74
CA ILE A 153 10.96 16.16 -0.75
C ILE A 153 12.01 16.14 0.36
N ALA A 154 12.19 17.28 1.03
CA ALA A 154 12.95 17.33 2.28
C ALA A 154 12.21 16.46 3.32
N SER A 155 12.94 15.53 3.96
CA SER A 155 12.30 14.63 4.93
C SER A 155 11.60 15.42 6.04
N PRO A 156 10.26 15.35 6.15
CA PRO A 156 9.51 16.05 7.19
C PRO A 156 9.71 15.37 8.55
N SER A 157 9.11 15.91 9.59
CA SER A 157 8.95 15.22 10.87
C SER A 157 7.49 14.98 11.18
N LEU A 158 7.21 13.94 11.97
CA LEU A 158 5.87 13.63 12.47
C LEU A 158 5.81 13.97 13.97
N ARG A 159 4.92 14.89 14.35
CA ARG A 159 4.73 15.27 15.75
C ARG A 159 3.26 15.24 16.12
N LYS A 160 2.92 14.42 17.11
CA LYS A 160 1.53 14.23 17.58
C LYS A 160 0.57 13.94 16.41
N GLY A 161 0.98 13.06 15.51
CA GLY A 161 0.21 12.64 14.33
C GLY A 161 0.18 13.66 13.18
N LYS A 162 0.83 14.82 13.31
CA LYS A 162 0.85 15.87 12.28
C LYS A 162 2.21 15.96 11.61
N TRP A 163 2.20 16.19 10.30
CA TRP A 163 3.39 16.46 9.53
C TRP A 163 3.91 17.88 9.77
N ILE A 164 5.21 18.00 9.96
CA ILE A 164 5.92 19.27 10.10
C ILE A 164 6.98 19.32 9.01
N GLU A 165 6.82 20.27 8.11
CA GLU A 165 7.80 20.51 7.04
C GLU A 165 9.16 20.93 7.60
N ARG A 166 10.23 20.38 7.04
CA ARG A 166 11.61 20.71 7.36
C ARG A 166 12.35 21.12 6.08
N THR A 167 11.91 22.20 5.45
CA THR A 167 12.39 22.62 4.11
C THR A 167 13.90 22.79 4.00
N GLN A 168 14.57 23.07 5.12
CA GLN A 168 16.05 23.19 5.20
C GLN A 168 16.75 21.87 5.53
N ASN A 169 16.02 20.77 5.62
CA ASN A 169 16.63 19.46 5.89
C ASN A 169 17.31 18.93 4.64
N ASP A 170 18.61 18.64 4.74
CA ASP A 170 19.37 18.03 3.64
C ASP A 170 18.94 16.59 3.35
N ARG A 171 18.36 15.92 4.34
CA ARG A 171 17.79 14.60 4.18
C ARG A 171 16.59 14.64 3.23
N LYS A 172 16.63 13.85 2.16
CA LYS A 172 15.55 13.72 1.18
C LYS A 172 14.90 12.35 1.30
N ILE A 173 13.61 12.31 0.98
CA ILE A 173 12.81 11.08 0.78
C ILE A 173 12.02 11.22 -0.51
N ILE A 174 11.51 10.11 -1.01
CA ILE A 174 10.63 10.10 -2.18
C ILE A 174 9.20 9.85 -1.72
N ILE A 175 8.25 10.56 -2.29
CA ILE A 175 6.82 10.27 -2.19
C ILE A 175 6.30 9.83 -3.57
N TRP A 176 5.45 8.80 -3.57
CA TRP A 176 4.79 8.28 -4.77
C TRP A 176 3.31 8.61 -4.72
N HIS A 177 2.79 9.19 -5.80
CA HIS A 177 1.41 9.65 -5.95
C HIS A 177 0.97 9.60 -7.41
N ASP A 178 -0.30 9.94 -7.71
CA ASP A 178 -0.88 9.95 -9.05
C ASP A 178 -0.64 8.63 -9.80
N PHE A 179 -1.20 7.56 -9.24
CA PHE A 179 -1.03 6.19 -9.73
C PHE A 179 -1.80 5.97 -11.04
N ASN A 180 -1.15 5.38 -12.03
CA ASN A 180 -1.79 4.92 -13.25
C ASN A 180 -2.61 3.65 -12.96
N LYS A 181 -3.81 3.86 -12.41
CA LYS A 181 -4.71 2.80 -11.98
C LYS A 181 -5.04 1.82 -13.09
N ASP A 182 -5.19 2.28 -14.33
CA ASP A 182 -5.57 1.43 -15.46
C ASP A 182 -4.47 0.41 -15.78
N GLU A 183 -3.20 0.85 -15.84
CA GLU A 183 -2.06 -0.05 -16.06
C GLU A 183 -1.82 -0.98 -14.86
N ILE A 184 -1.99 -0.48 -13.63
CA ILE A 184 -1.85 -1.28 -12.42
C ILE A 184 -2.93 -2.37 -12.39
N MET A 185 -4.20 -2.02 -12.60
CA MET A 185 -5.31 -2.97 -12.60
C MET A 185 -5.23 -3.96 -13.76
N LYS A 186 -4.85 -3.50 -14.96
CA LYS A 186 -4.58 -4.39 -16.09
C LYS A 186 -3.50 -5.40 -15.74
N ASN A 187 -2.42 -4.96 -15.12
CA ASN A 187 -1.36 -5.88 -14.70
C ASN A 187 -1.85 -6.87 -13.62
N PHE A 188 -2.65 -6.42 -12.68
CA PHE A 188 -3.25 -7.29 -11.66
C PHE A 188 -4.08 -8.43 -12.24
N TYR A 189 -4.94 -8.13 -13.23
CA TYR A 189 -5.83 -9.14 -13.82
C TYR A 189 -5.12 -10.11 -14.78
N TYR A 190 -4.02 -9.69 -15.42
CA TYR A 190 -3.42 -10.45 -16.54
C TYR A 190 -1.98 -10.91 -16.29
N THR A 191 -1.50 -10.85 -15.05
CA THR A 191 -0.23 -11.43 -14.62
C THR A 191 -0.43 -12.69 -13.80
#